data_c0abff1fba102a060c3016b66ebd1b64
#
_entry.id   c0abff1fba102a060c3016b66ebd1b64
#
_cell.length_a   1.000
_cell.length_b   1.000
_cell.length_c   1.000
_cell.angle_alpha   90.00
_cell.angle_beta   90.00
_cell.angle_gamma   90.00
#
_symmetry.space_group_name_H-M   'P 1'
#
loop_
_entity.id
_entity.type
_entity.pdbx_description
1 polymer ?
#
loop_
_entity_poly.entity_id
_entity_poly.type
_entity_poly.pdbx_seq_one_letter_code
_entity_poly.pdbx_strand_id
1 'polypeptide(L)'
;MRHSTGEISQTSKAHPIEPTTEITIHLTPFDQKEYRQLIEARGKTIQRTVTRLKRALELSNAVDAGCGVGFFSQTLLECGLNVCGFDGRGENVTEARRRFPHIPFEQGDIEERAIAQLGRFDFVLCFGLLYHLENPLLAIRNLRGLTEKCLLMESMCLPEEKSSMLLRVEQRQEDQSLTDVACYPSEGSLVKILYRAGFGKVYRVMPLPDHEDFRETTEHARRRTVLLASTAPIDIAGFRLIPEPHETEDPWAKKAVVTATLPKRIGRFLASPTRRKYVTLANRARRIFPGMPIPLRLPFGAWWLAEKSALDHELIYNEFERMETRFVERLLRPGMTVIDAGAHHGLYTLLASKRVRRDGRVIAIEPSPRECERLEKHLRINRCSNTELATCALGEDPGEADLYLVDGIQDWCNSLRPPAVDGPIRTVRVCVRRLDDVLGESGVSKVDFIKLDVEGAELSVLHGAMKLLQRESRPAILAEVQDARTAAWGYAAREIIQFLVRMDYRWFAIAAKGALLPISCDQESYDANLVALPVERTAEFLGLLGQK
;
A
#
# COMPACT_ATOMS: atom_id res chain seq x y z
N MET A 1 51.47 56.48 -27.76
CA MET A 1 52.94 56.30 -27.58
C MET A 1 53.15 54.82 -27.24
N ARG A 2 53.75 54.14 -28.22
CA ARG A 2 54.82 53.12 -28.12
C ARG A 2 54.53 51.91 -27.21
N HIS A 3 54.30 50.71 -27.81
CA HIS A 3 55.28 49.61 -28.08
C HIS A 3 55.54 48.77 -26.80
N SER A 4 55.48 47.45 -26.74
CA SER A 4 56.06 46.42 -27.63
C SER A 4 55.54 45.03 -27.25
N THR A 5 55.17 44.24 -28.18
CA THR A 5 55.60 42.91 -28.65
C THR A 5 56.30 41.99 -27.65
N GLY A 6 55.87 40.74 -27.61
CA GLY A 6 56.59 39.58 -27.08
C GLY A 6 55.82 38.27 -27.32
N GLU A 7 56.03 37.67 -28.49
CA GLU A 7 55.70 36.27 -28.77
C GLU A 7 56.56 35.32 -27.94
N ILE A 8 56.00 34.30 -27.36
CA ILE A 8 56.69 33.00 -27.17
C ILE A 8 55.67 31.88 -27.36
N SER A 9 55.88 31.09 -28.39
CA SER A 9 55.26 29.82 -28.67
C SER A 9 55.68 28.77 -27.65
N GLN A 10 54.73 27.96 -27.16
CA GLN A 10 55.02 26.56 -26.83
C GLN A 10 53.78 25.71 -27.01
N THR A 11 53.91 24.76 -27.87
CA THR A 11 53.03 23.65 -28.18
C THR A 11 52.85 22.76 -26.97
N SER A 12 51.60 22.58 -26.51
CA SER A 12 51.23 21.51 -25.62
C SER A 12 50.15 20.65 -26.30
N LYS A 13 50.50 19.40 -26.50
CA LYS A 13 49.67 18.36 -27.10
C LYS A 13 48.39 18.15 -26.25
N ALA A 14 47.23 18.40 -26.85
CA ALA A 14 45.96 17.97 -26.32
C ALA A 14 45.80 16.45 -26.49
N HIS A 15 45.67 15.73 -25.40
CA HIS A 15 45.13 14.36 -25.41
C HIS A 15 43.61 14.44 -25.60
N PRO A 16 43.02 13.57 -26.45
CA PRO A 16 41.58 13.48 -26.58
C PRO A 16 41.02 12.85 -25.31
N ILE A 17 40.13 13.57 -24.62
CA ILE A 17 39.27 13.05 -23.56
C ILE A 17 38.16 12.27 -24.27
N GLU A 18 38.23 10.93 -24.21
CA GLU A 18 37.10 10.09 -24.56
C GLU A 18 35.93 10.40 -23.58
N PRO A 19 34.72 10.60 -24.07
CA PRO A 19 33.57 10.71 -23.19
C PRO A 19 33.24 9.30 -22.65
N THR A 20 33.61 9.02 -21.43
CA THR A 20 33.04 7.89 -20.65
C THR A 20 31.57 8.21 -20.43
N THR A 21 30.72 7.67 -21.28
CA THR A 21 29.28 7.62 -21.05
C THR A 21 29.05 6.68 -19.86
N GLU A 22 29.00 7.22 -18.66
CA GLU A 22 28.41 6.51 -17.51
C GLU A 22 26.96 6.21 -17.88
N ILE A 23 26.67 4.95 -18.14
CA ILE A 23 25.30 4.46 -18.28
C ILE A 23 24.70 4.47 -16.87
N THR A 24 24.08 5.58 -16.51
CA THR A 24 23.25 5.65 -15.31
C THR A 24 22.03 4.76 -15.58
N ILE A 25 22.02 3.58 -14.97
CA ILE A 25 20.87 2.68 -15.03
C ILE A 25 19.82 3.29 -14.08
N HIS A 26 18.85 4.01 -14.63
CA HIS A 26 17.65 4.41 -13.88
C HIS A 26 16.82 3.15 -13.64
N LEU A 27 16.85 2.67 -12.38
CA LEU A 27 15.99 1.57 -11.94
C LEU A 27 14.56 2.12 -11.79
N THR A 28 13.64 1.61 -12.57
CA THR A 28 12.21 1.91 -12.44
C THR A 28 11.54 0.93 -11.47
N PRO A 29 10.31 1.21 -10.97
CA PRO A 29 9.55 0.25 -10.17
C PRO A 29 9.43 -1.13 -10.82
N PHE A 30 9.40 -1.18 -12.16
CA PHE A 30 9.35 -2.41 -12.96
C PHE A 30 10.61 -3.28 -12.86
N ASP A 31 11.72 -2.76 -12.36
CA ASP A 31 12.99 -3.46 -12.22
C ASP A 31 13.16 -4.12 -10.83
N GLN A 32 12.23 -3.92 -9.91
CA GLN A 32 12.22 -4.53 -8.58
C GLN A 32 12.02 -6.05 -8.67
N LYS A 33 12.67 -6.80 -7.80
CA LYS A 33 12.72 -8.27 -7.84
C LYS A 33 11.35 -8.93 -7.75
N GLU A 34 10.48 -8.44 -6.86
CA GLU A 34 9.12 -8.93 -6.68
C GLU A 34 8.28 -8.69 -7.93
N TYR A 35 8.44 -7.54 -8.56
CA TYR A 35 7.71 -7.18 -9.79
C TYR A 35 8.18 -8.00 -10.99
N ARG A 36 9.47 -8.36 -11.07
CA ARG A 36 10.01 -9.21 -12.15
C ARG A 36 9.33 -10.57 -12.26
N GLN A 37 9.03 -11.22 -11.12
CA GLN A 37 8.32 -12.51 -11.12
C GLN A 37 6.93 -12.40 -11.72
N LEU A 38 6.22 -11.31 -11.40
CA LEU A 38 4.90 -11.03 -11.97
C LEU A 38 4.99 -10.73 -13.48
N ILE A 39 5.98 -9.92 -13.91
CA ILE A 39 6.22 -9.61 -15.33
C ILE A 39 6.52 -10.88 -16.11
N GLU A 40 7.38 -11.78 -15.60
CA GLU A 40 7.71 -13.05 -16.25
C GLU A 40 6.49 -13.96 -16.41
N ALA A 41 5.67 -14.10 -15.36
CA ALA A 41 4.46 -14.91 -15.39
C ALA A 41 3.44 -14.37 -16.40
N ARG A 42 3.28 -13.05 -16.47
CA ARG A 42 2.46 -12.35 -17.46
C ARG A 42 3.01 -12.53 -18.88
N GLY A 43 4.32 -12.33 -19.08
CA GLY A 43 4.99 -12.48 -20.36
C GLY A 43 4.81 -13.89 -20.95
N LYS A 44 5.02 -14.94 -20.14
CA LYS A 44 4.76 -16.35 -20.53
C LYS A 44 3.31 -16.55 -20.96
N THR A 45 2.37 -15.89 -20.30
CA THR A 45 0.93 -16.00 -20.63
C THR A 45 0.61 -15.26 -21.92
N ILE A 46 1.20 -14.08 -22.17
CA ILE A 46 1.08 -13.34 -23.43
C ILE A 46 1.63 -14.21 -24.56
N GLN A 47 2.85 -14.69 -24.44
CA GLN A 47 3.52 -15.52 -25.46
C GLN A 47 2.69 -16.76 -25.82
N ARG A 48 2.23 -17.51 -24.79
CA ARG A 48 1.38 -18.69 -24.99
C ARG A 48 0.06 -18.33 -25.70
N THR A 49 -0.57 -17.22 -25.32
CA THR A 49 -1.85 -16.78 -25.89
C THR A 49 -1.67 -16.34 -27.34
N VAL A 50 -0.69 -15.50 -27.63
CA VAL A 50 -0.41 -15.05 -29.00
C VAL A 50 -0.05 -16.22 -29.89
N THR A 51 0.80 -17.15 -29.45
CA THR A 51 1.19 -18.34 -30.24
C THR A 51 -0.04 -19.19 -30.64
N ARG A 52 -1.03 -19.33 -29.75
CA ARG A 52 -2.27 -20.06 -30.04
C ARG A 52 -3.18 -19.33 -31.02
N LEU A 53 -3.27 -17.98 -30.91
CA LEU A 53 -4.20 -17.16 -31.67
C LEU A 53 -3.63 -16.73 -33.03
N LYS A 54 -2.30 -16.53 -33.14
CA LYS A 54 -1.67 -15.92 -34.29
C LYS A 54 -2.04 -16.58 -35.61
N ARG A 55 -1.94 -17.91 -35.67
CA ARG A 55 -2.25 -18.65 -36.93
C ARG A 55 -3.76 -18.71 -37.17
N ALA A 56 -4.54 -18.92 -36.14
CA ALA A 56 -5.98 -19.13 -36.28
C ALA A 56 -6.74 -17.84 -36.61
N LEU A 57 -6.23 -16.70 -36.13
CA LEU A 57 -6.82 -15.37 -36.34
C LEU A 57 -5.98 -14.54 -37.34
N GLU A 58 -4.92 -15.10 -37.92
CA GLU A 58 -4.01 -14.41 -38.87
C GLU A 58 -3.57 -13.04 -38.29
N LEU A 59 -3.04 -13.05 -37.06
CA LEU A 59 -2.58 -11.83 -36.39
C LEU A 59 -1.28 -11.36 -37.02
N SER A 60 -1.24 -10.08 -37.44
CA SER A 60 -0.08 -9.46 -38.10
C SER A 60 0.49 -8.28 -37.31
N ASN A 61 -0.36 -7.51 -36.65
CA ASN A 61 0.05 -6.33 -35.90
C ASN A 61 -0.60 -6.28 -34.51
N ALA A 62 0.04 -5.53 -33.61
CA ALA A 62 -0.43 -5.37 -32.24
C ALA A 62 -0.11 -3.98 -31.69
N VAL A 63 -0.93 -3.55 -30.73
CA VAL A 63 -0.65 -2.40 -29.87
C VAL A 63 -0.63 -2.82 -28.40
N ASP A 64 0.35 -2.32 -27.66
CA ASP A 64 0.49 -2.47 -26.22
C ASP A 64 -0.01 -1.19 -25.54
N ALA A 65 -1.21 -1.26 -24.96
CA ALA A 65 -1.88 -0.13 -24.32
C ALA A 65 -1.51 -0.06 -22.83
N GLY A 66 -0.89 1.04 -22.40
CA GLY A 66 -0.25 1.16 -21.10
C GLY A 66 1.04 0.34 -21.07
N CYS A 67 1.91 0.56 -22.07
CA CYS A 67 3.10 -0.27 -22.30
C CYS A 67 4.17 -0.14 -21.20
N GLY A 68 4.06 0.84 -20.30
CA GLY A 68 5.08 1.12 -19.29
C GLY A 68 6.43 1.30 -19.98
N VAL A 69 7.44 0.59 -19.49
CA VAL A 69 8.80 0.63 -20.05
C VAL A 69 9.05 -0.38 -21.20
N GLY A 70 8.00 -0.94 -21.80
CA GLY A 70 8.03 -1.69 -23.07
C GLY A 70 8.28 -3.20 -22.98
N PHE A 71 8.29 -3.82 -21.81
CA PHE A 71 8.58 -5.27 -21.66
C PHE A 71 7.61 -6.17 -22.43
N PHE A 72 6.32 -5.88 -22.40
CA PHE A 72 5.33 -6.68 -23.10
C PHE A 72 5.27 -6.38 -24.60
N SER A 73 5.58 -5.14 -24.99
CA SER A 73 5.78 -4.78 -26.41
C SER A 73 6.88 -5.62 -27.03
N GLN A 74 8.01 -5.81 -26.35
CA GLN A 74 9.09 -6.69 -26.78
C GLN A 74 8.63 -8.15 -26.88
N THR A 75 7.86 -8.63 -25.88
CA THR A 75 7.29 -9.99 -25.92
C THR A 75 6.39 -10.22 -27.14
N LEU A 76 5.56 -9.23 -27.50
CA LEU A 76 4.70 -9.29 -28.70
C LEU A 76 5.54 -9.31 -29.99
N LEU A 77 6.61 -8.52 -30.07
CA LEU A 77 7.53 -8.52 -31.18
C LEU A 77 8.22 -9.88 -31.36
N GLU A 78 8.67 -10.49 -30.26
CA GLU A 78 9.26 -11.84 -30.24
C GLU A 78 8.29 -12.92 -30.70
N CYS A 79 6.98 -12.71 -30.51
CA CYS A 79 5.94 -13.54 -31.11
C CYS A 79 5.77 -13.30 -32.61
N GLY A 80 6.52 -12.39 -33.20
CA GLY A 80 6.55 -12.07 -34.65
C GLY A 80 5.36 -11.24 -35.10
N LEU A 81 4.89 -10.31 -34.28
CA LEU A 81 3.90 -9.29 -34.63
C LEU A 81 4.62 -7.96 -34.92
N ASN A 82 4.03 -7.12 -35.79
CA ASN A 82 4.43 -5.72 -35.88
C ASN A 82 3.81 -4.97 -34.71
N VAL A 83 4.63 -4.34 -33.87
CA VAL A 83 4.19 -3.80 -32.56
C VAL A 83 4.44 -2.31 -32.49
N CYS A 84 3.47 -1.59 -31.91
CA CYS A 84 3.71 -0.29 -31.30
C CYS A 84 3.19 -0.30 -29.85
N GLY A 85 3.64 0.65 -29.04
CA GLY A 85 3.17 0.81 -27.68
C GLY A 85 2.80 2.26 -27.38
N PHE A 86 1.91 2.47 -26.41
CA PHE A 86 1.67 3.80 -25.88
C PHE A 86 1.44 3.75 -24.36
N ASP A 87 1.79 4.87 -23.71
CA ASP A 87 1.60 5.06 -22.26
C ASP A 87 1.25 6.52 -21.97
N GLY A 88 0.45 6.77 -20.96
CA GLY A 88 0.07 8.13 -20.56
C GLY A 88 1.25 8.93 -19.97
N ARG A 89 2.26 8.24 -19.42
CA ARG A 89 3.43 8.85 -18.80
C ARG A 89 4.58 9.01 -19.78
N GLY A 90 5.02 10.24 -19.98
CA GLY A 90 6.14 10.57 -20.86
C GLY A 90 7.46 9.92 -20.43
N GLU A 91 7.66 9.73 -19.11
CA GLU A 91 8.84 9.08 -18.54
C GLU A 91 8.89 7.60 -18.96
N ASN A 92 7.77 6.88 -18.88
CA ASN A 92 7.66 5.50 -19.32
C ASN A 92 7.98 5.36 -20.81
N VAL A 93 7.40 6.25 -21.63
CA VAL A 93 7.64 6.27 -23.09
C VAL A 93 9.11 6.54 -23.41
N THR A 94 9.74 7.47 -22.71
CA THR A 94 11.15 7.79 -22.87
C THR A 94 12.02 6.58 -22.55
N GLU A 95 11.74 5.91 -21.44
CA GLU A 95 12.48 4.72 -21.02
C GLU A 95 12.22 3.52 -21.95
N ALA A 96 10.98 3.34 -22.43
CA ALA A 96 10.65 2.30 -23.42
C ALA A 96 11.42 2.49 -24.74
N ARG A 97 11.49 3.71 -25.25
CA ARG A 97 12.29 4.06 -26.45
C ARG A 97 13.78 3.79 -26.25
N ARG A 98 14.28 4.05 -25.04
CA ARG A 98 15.68 3.78 -24.70
C ARG A 98 15.98 2.27 -24.64
N ARG A 99 15.08 1.48 -24.05
CA ARG A 99 15.25 0.02 -23.91
C ARG A 99 15.04 -0.72 -25.24
N PHE A 100 14.06 -0.29 -26.02
CA PHE A 100 13.62 -0.98 -27.23
C PHE A 100 13.51 0.00 -28.42
N PRO A 101 14.64 0.54 -28.92
CA PRO A 101 14.65 1.60 -29.95
C PRO A 101 14.08 1.20 -31.30
N HIS A 102 13.84 -0.09 -31.52
CA HIS A 102 13.27 -0.66 -32.73
C HIS A 102 11.73 -0.81 -32.68
N ILE A 103 11.11 -0.50 -31.54
CA ILE A 103 9.65 -0.48 -31.37
C ILE A 103 9.19 0.98 -31.31
N PRO A 104 8.20 1.39 -32.12
CA PRO A 104 7.60 2.72 -31.97
C PRO A 104 6.76 2.82 -30.68
N PHE A 105 7.04 3.85 -29.89
CA PHE A 105 6.28 4.17 -28.68
C PHE A 105 5.78 5.61 -28.75
N GLU A 106 4.52 5.84 -28.35
CA GLU A 106 3.89 7.15 -28.34
C GLU A 106 3.34 7.47 -26.93
N GLN A 107 3.34 8.75 -26.60
CA GLN A 107 2.63 9.20 -25.41
C GLN A 107 1.15 9.39 -25.73
N GLY A 108 0.27 8.76 -24.95
CA GLY A 108 -1.17 8.88 -25.17
C GLY A 108 -1.96 8.33 -23.99
N ASP A 109 -3.00 9.06 -23.62
CA ASP A 109 -3.93 8.65 -22.56
C ASP A 109 -5.06 7.81 -23.17
N ILE A 110 -5.27 6.60 -22.65
CA ILE A 110 -6.33 5.70 -23.11
C ILE A 110 -7.74 6.24 -22.83
N GLU A 111 -7.88 7.17 -21.90
CA GLU A 111 -9.15 7.82 -21.60
C GLU A 111 -9.46 8.97 -22.56
N GLU A 112 -8.52 9.38 -23.41
CA GLU A 112 -8.74 10.40 -24.41
C GLU A 112 -9.23 9.81 -25.74
N ARG A 113 -10.10 10.57 -26.44
CA ARG A 113 -10.59 10.18 -27.78
C ARG A 113 -9.50 10.20 -28.85
N ALA A 114 -8.46 11.00 -28.63
CA ALA A 114 -7.33 11.13 -29.57
C ALA A 114 -6.62 9.80 -29.82
N ILE A 115 -6.70 8.85 -28.88
CA ILE A 115 -6.07 7.53 -29.02
C ILE A 115 -6.59 6.75 -30.26
N ALA A 116 -7.78 7.05 -30.74
CA ALA A 116 -8.33 6.45 -31.97
C ALA A 116 -7.51 6.77 -33.23
N GLN A 117 -6.66 7.82 -33.21
CA GLN A 117 -5.77 8.18 -34.32
C GLN A 117 -4.63 7.17 -34.54
N LEU A 118 -4.34 6.31 -33.54
CA LEU A 118 -3.37 5.21 -33.68
C LEU A 118 -3.82 4.16 -34.72
N GLY A 119 -5.10 4.15 -35.10
CA GLY A 119 -5.67 3.19 -36.05
C GLY A 119 -6.21 1.92 -35.37
N ARG A 120 -6.24 0.82 -36.15
CA ARG A 120 -6.80 -0.46 -35.68
C ARG A 120 -5.75 -1.56 -35.76
N PHE A 121 -5.81 -2.48 -34.81
CA PHE A 121 -4.85 -3.56 -34.65
C PHE A 121 -5.54 -4.92 -34.55
N ASP A 122 -4.96 -5.93 -35.17
CA ASP A 122 -5.42 -7.31 -35.05
C ASP A 122 -5.47 -7.76 -33.59
N PHE A 123 -4.46 -7.35 -32.83
CA PHE A 123 -4.29 -7.72 -31.42
C PHE A 123 -4.03 -6.46 -30.57
N VAL A 124 -4.83 -6.28 -29.54
CA VAL A 124 -4.64 -5.25 -28.54
C VAL A 124 -4.25 -5.92 -27.22
N LEU A 125 -3.17 -5.45 -26.60
CA LEU A 125 -2.76 -5.85 -25.26
C LEU A 125 -3.08 -4.72 -24.28
N CYS A 126 -3.63 -5.05 -23.09
CA CYS A 126 -3.84 -4.12 -22.00
C CYS A 126 -3.61 -4.84 -20.67
N PHE A 127 -2.38 -4.78 -20.18
CA PHE A 127 -1.95 -5.47 -18.96
C PHE A 127 -1.53 -4.48 -17.89
N GLY A 128 -2.16 -4.58 -16.71
CA GLY A 128 -1.77 -3.77 -15.55
C GLY A 128 -2.25 -2.32 -15.57
N LEU A 129 -3.15 -1.94 -16.48
CA LEU A 129 -3.54 -0.53 -16.68
C LEU A 129 -4.90 -0.19 -16.06
N LEU A 130 -5.94 -0.99 -16.27
CA LEU A 130 -7.33 -0.60 -16.05
C LEU A 130 -7.67 -0.15 -14.63
N TYR A 131 -7.06 -0.76 -13.63
CA TYR A 131 -7.33 -0.45 -12.23
C TYR A 131 -6.65 0.84 -11.73
N HIS A 132 -5.82 1.48 -12.56
CA HIS A 132 -5.23 2.80 -12.32
C HIS A 132 -6.02 3.94 -12.98
N LEU A 133 -7.10 3.64 -13.70
CA LEU A 133 -7.86 4.62 -14.47
C LEU A 133 -9.06 5.15 -13.67
N GLU A 134 -9.35 6.43 -13.87
CA GLU A 134 -10.54 7.08 -13.34
C GLU A 134 -11.80 6.58 -14.05
N ASN A 135 -11.73 6.37 -15.36
CA ASN A 135 -12.88 5.95 -16.17
C ASN A 135 -12.59 4.68 -17.01
N PRO A 136 -12.48 3.50 -16.38
CA PRO A 136 -12.19 2.26 -17.09
C PRO A 136 -13.27 1.87 -18.12
N LEU A 137 -14.49 2.39 -18.01
CA LEU A 137 -15.53 2.19 -19.03
C LEU A 137 -15.17 2.88 -20.34
N LEU A 138 -14.69 4.12 -20.28
CA LEU A 138 -14.24 4.86 -21.45
C LEU A 138 -13.02 4.21 -22.06
N ALA A 139 -12.05 3.83 -21.23
CA ALA A 139 -10.85 3.14 -21.68
C ALA A 139 -11.18 1.84 -22.44
N ILE A 140 -12.08 0.99 -21.92
CA ILE A 140 -12.47 -0.25 -22.63
C ILE A 140 -13.19 0.05 -23.96
N ARG A 141 -13.99 1.12 -24.04
CA ARG A 141 -14.60 1.56 -25.32
C ARG A 141 -13.52 2.02 -26.32
N ASN A 142 -12.53 2.77 -25.85
CA ASN A 142 -11.42 3.19 -26.69
C ASN A 142 -10.57 1.99 -27.14
N LEU A 143 -10.24 1.05 -26.25
CA LEU A 143 -9.60 -0.22 -26.58
C LEU A 143 -10.40 -1.02 -27.61
N ARG A 144 -11.75 -1.04 -27.50
CA ARG A 144 -12.60 -1.68 -28.51
C ARG A 144 -12.47 -1.00 -29.87
N GLY A 145 -12.38 0.34 -29.90
CA GLY A 145 -12.13 1.12 -31.12
C GLY A 145 -10.83 0.76 -31.81
N LEU A 146 -9.77 0.49 -31.06
CA LEU A 146 -8.46 0.05 -31.57
C LEU A 146 -8.45 -1.44 -32.01
N THR A 147 -9.42 -2.26 -31.53
CA THR A 147 -9.38 -3.71 -31.74
C THR A 147 -10.06 -4.12 -33.03
N GLU A 148 -9.33 -4.80 -33.93
CA GLU A 148 -9.88 -5.43 -35.10
C GLU A 148 -10.39 -6.85 -34.80
N LYS A 149 -9.54 -7.70 -34.19
CA LYS A 149 -9.84 -9.12 -33.94
C LYS A 149 -10.01 -9.45 -32.47
N CYS A 150 -9.00 -9.17 -31.63
CA CYS A 150 -9.10 -9.48 -30.20
C CYS A 150 -8.28 -8.56 -29.29
N LEU A 151 -8.74 -8.41 -28.07
CA LEU A 151 -8.10 -7.72 -26.95
C LEU A 151 -7.74 -8.76 -25.89
N LEU A 152 -6.48 -8.82 -25.48
CA LEU A 152 -6.02 -9.55 -24.30
C LEU A 152 -5.81 -8.55 -23.16
N MET A 153 -6.56 -8.73 -22.08
CA MET A 153 -6.58 -7.81 -20.95
C MET A 153 -6.25 -8.51 -19.64
N GLU A 154 -5.42 -7.90 -18.82
CA GLU A 154 -5.19 -8.30 -17.44
C GLU A 154 -5.50 -7.14 -16.50
N SER A 155 -6.18 -7.43 -15.40
CA SER A 155 -6.53 -6.43 -14.41
C SER A 155 -6.59 -7.02 -13.01
N MET A 156 -6.29 -6.18 -12.01
CA MET A 156 -6.74 -6.46 -10.65
C MET A 156 -8.26 -6.52 -10.63
N CYS A 157 -8.82 -7.37 -9.78
CA CYS A 157 -10.26 -7.50 -9.62
C CYS A 157 -10.65 -7.74 -8.16
N LEU A 158 -11.79 -7.17 -7.79
CA LEU A 158 -12.40 -7.42 -6.50
C LEU A 158 -12.85 -8.89 -6.41
N PRO A 159 -12.71 -9.53 -5.24
CA PRO A 159 -13.11 -10.92 -5.02
C PRO A 159 -14.63 -11.04 -4.80
N GLU A 160 -15.42 -10.42 -5.68
CA GLU A 160 -16.87 -10.39 -5.60
C GLU A 160 -17.50 -11.08 -6.81
N GLU A 161 -18.55 -11.90 -6.56
CA GLU A 161 -19.33 -12.53 -7.64
C GLU A 161 -20.22 -11.53 -8.39
N LYS A 162 -20.60 -10.41 -7.74
CA LYS A 162 -21.45 -9.37 -8.33
C LYS A 162 -20.63 -8.40 -9.18
N SER A 163 -21.28 -7.83 -10.20
CA SER A 163 -20.69 -6.74 -10.96
C SER A 163 -20.65 -5.48 -10.10
N SER A 164 -19.47 -5.16 -9.57
CA SER A 164 -19.20 -4.01 -8.70
C SER A 164 -17.89 -3.33 -9.08
N MET A 165 -17.78 -2.05 -8.72
CA MET A 165 -16.57 -1.25 -8.91
C MET A 165 -16.32 -0.47 -7.62
N LEU A 166 -15.06 -0.43 -7.17
CA LEU A 166 -14.61 0.30 -6.00
C LEU A 166 -13.71 1.44 -6.46
N LEU A 167 -14.12 2.67 -6.17
CA LEU A 167 -13.26 3.84 -6.34
C LEU A 167 -12.27 3.92 -5.18
N ARG A 168 -11.01 4.21 -5.48
CA ARG A 168 -9.95 4.44 -4.51
C ARG A 168 -9.19 5.70 -4.87
N VAL A 169 -8.67 6.38 -3.85
CA VAL A 169 -7.62 7.38 -4.04
C VAL A 169 -6.30 6.62 -4.16
N GLU A 170 -5.56 6.89 -5.22
CA GLU A 170 -4.24 6.35 -5.48
C GLU A 170 -3.26 7.51 -5.54
N GLN A 171 -2.16 7.46 -4.78
CA GLN A 171 -1.18 8.54 -4.78
C GLN A 171 -0.45 8.59 -6.14
N ARG A 172 -0.05 9.80 -6.57
CA ARG A 172 0.74 9.98 -7.81
C ARG A 172 2.17 9.48 -7.61
N GLN A 173 2.35 8.19 -7.78
CA GLN A 173 3.67 7.56 -7.84
C GLN A 173 3.98 7.13 -9.27
N GLU A 174 5.22 6.79 -9.57
CA GLU A 174 5.72 6.52 -10.93
C GLU A 174 4.95 5.42 -11.70
N ASP A 175 4.25 4.53 -11.01
CA ASP A 175 3.53 3.38 -11.59
C ASP A 175 2.01 3.41 -11.36
N GLN A 176 1.44 4.56 -10.92
CA GLN A 176 0.04 4.64 -10.49
C GLN A 176 -0.81 5.62 -11.32
N SER A 177 -2.02 5.93 -10.87
CA SER A 177 -3.00 6.76 -11.56
C SER A 177 -2.44 8.13 -11.98
N LEU A 178 -2.89 8.63 -13.14
CA LEU A 178 -2.58 10.00 -13.60
C LEU A 178 -3.42 11.06 -12.88
N THR A 179 -4.56 10.68 -12.30
CA THR A 179 -5.58 11.59 -11.77
C THR A 179 -5.83 11.44 -10.26
N ASP A 180 -4.98 10.72 -9.54
CA ASP A 180 -5.15 10.36 -8.11
C ASP A 180 -6.39 9.51 -7.81
N VAL A 181 -7.15 9.10 -8.83
CA VAL A 181 -8.34 8.25 -8.70
C VAL A 181 -8.12 6.95 -9.45
N ALA A 182 -8.40 5.84 -8.80
CA ALA A 182 -8.32 4.50 -9.35
C ALA A 182 -9.66 3.77 -9.18
N CYS A 183 -9.98 2.87 -10.09
CA CYS A 183 -11.22 2.13 -10.09
C CYS A 183 -10.98 0.63 -10.18
N TYR A 184 -11.21 -0.09 -9.08
CA TYR A 184 -11.05 -1.54 -9.00
C TYR A 184 -12.36 -2.26 -9.35
N PRO A 185 -12.46 -2.90 -10.53
CA PRO A 185 -13.65 -3.64 -10.93
C PRO A 185 -13.66 -5.06 -10.36
N SER A 186 -14.84 -5.66 -10.19
CA SER A 186 -14.96 -7.13 -10.10
C SER A 186 -14.80 -7.77 -11.49
N GLU A 187 -14.47 -9.06 -11.55
CA GLU A 187 -14.39 -9.77 -12.84
C GLU A 187 -15.72 -9.71 -13.60
N GLY A 188 -16.85 -9.83 -12.87
CA GLY A 188 -18.18 -9.71 -13.48
C GLY A 188 -18.43 -8.34 -14.12
N SER A 189 -17.91 -7.25 -13.51
CA SER A 189 -17.97 -5.91 -14.11
C SER A 189 -17.15 -5.82 -15.38
N LEU A 190 -15.91 -6.34 -15.38
CA LEU A 190 -15.05 -6.35 -16.56
C LEU A 190 -15.71 -7.08 -17.73
N VAL A 191 -16.24 -8.29 -17.49
CA VAL A 191 -16.94 -9.07 -18.51
C VAL A 191 -18.14 -8.31 -19.08
N LYS A 192 -18.96 -7.70 -18.21
CA LYS A 192 -20.13 -6.92 -18.62
C LYS A 192 -19.74 -5.71 -19.47
N ILE A 193 -18.71 -4.96 -19.06
CA ILE A 193 -18.25 -3.78 -19.78
C ILE A 193 -17.69 -4.17 -21.15
N LEU A 194 -16.94 -5.28 -21.25
CA LEU A 194 -16.41 -5.78 -22.53
C LEU A 194 -17.55 -6.09 -23.53
N TYR A 195 -18.60 -6.80 -23.10
CA TYR A 195 -19.75 -7.03 -23.95
C TYR A 195 -20.44 -5.72 -24.34
N ARG A 196 -20.64 -4.78 -23.40
CA ARG A 196 -21.28 -3.47 -23.63
C ARG A 196 -20.42 -2.54 -24.49
N ALA A 197 -19.11 -2.74 -24.54
CA ALA A 197 -18.23 -2.05 -25.48
C ALA A 197 -18.31 -2.58 -26.91
N GLY A 198 -18.99 -3.71 -27.15
CA GLY A 198 -19.22 -4.29 -28.46
C GLY A 198 -18.26 -5.42 -28.84
N PHE A 199 -17.64 -6.11 -27.86
CA PHE A 199 -16.99 -7.39 -28.13
C PHE A 199 -18.03 -8.48 -28.27
N GLY A 200 -17.86 -9.37 -29.25
CA GLY A 200 -18.81 -10.45 -29.53
C GLY A 200 -18.73 -11.59 -28.51
N LYS A 201 -17.55 -11.87 -27.99
CA LYS A 201 -17.30 -12.93 -27.01
C LYS A 201 -16.22 -12.54 -26.03
N VAL A 202 -16.35 -13.02 -24.78
CA VAL A 202 -15.36 -12.84 -23.72
C VAL A 202 -14.98 -14.22 -23.14
N TYR A 203 -13.69 -14.44 -23.00
CA TYR A 203 -13.14 -15.70 -22.52
C TYR A 203 -12.20 -15.46 -21.34
N ARG A 204 -12.18 -16.39 -20.38
CA ARG A 204 -11.10 -16.48 -19.40
C ARG A 204 -9.94 -17.27 -20.00
N VAL A 205 -8.74 -16.74 -19.93
CA VAL A 205 -7.53 -17.43 -20.41
C VAL A 205 -7.11 -18.50 -19.39
N MET A 206 -6.86 -19.71 -19.85
CA MET A 206 -6.48 -20.84 -19.02
C MET A 206 -5.21 -21.54 -19.52
N PRO A 207 -4.32 -21.96 -18.61
CA PRO A 207 -4.27 -21.58 -17.20
C PRO A 207 -3.95 -20.09 -17.02
N LEU A 208 -4.28 -19.54 -15.87
CA LEU A 208 -3.88 -18.18 -15.47
C LEU A 208 -2.35 -18.12 -15.31
N PRO A 209 -1.74 -16.92 -15.25
CA PRO A 209 -0.33 -16.75 -14.96
C PRO A 209 0.08 -17.45 -13.66
N ASP A 210 1.27 -18.05 -13.64
CA ASP A 210 1.80 -18.75 -12.48
C ASP A 210 2.41 -17.79 -11.46
N HIS A 211 1.55 -17.08 -10.74
CA HIS A 211 1.90 -16.12 -9.70
C HIS A 211 0.81 -16.12 -8.62
N GLU A 212 1.17 -15.76 -7.38
CA GLU A 212 0.25 -15.78 -6.23
C GLU A 212 -1.02 -14.92 -6.43
N ASP A 213 -0.91 -13.76 -7.08
CA ASP A 213 -2.04 -12.87 -7.35
C ASP A 213 -3.14 -13.49 -8.22
N PHE A 214 -2.81 -14.51 -9.00
CA PHE A 214 -3.77 -15.23 -9.88
C PHE A 214 -4.31 -16.50 -9.25
N ARG A 215 -3.87 -16.86 -8.04
CA ARG A 215 -4.31 -18.06 -7.33
C ARG A 215 -5.36 -17.70 -6.28
N GLU A 216 -6.34 -18.57 -6.14
CA GLU A 216 -7.22 -18.57 -4.98
C GLU A 216 -6.63 -19.55 -3.96
N THR A 217 -6.39 -19.07 -2.75
CA THR A 217 -5.85 -19.86 -1.65
C THR A 217 -6.84 -19.85 -0.48
N THR A 218 -6.59 -20.64 0.53
CA THR A 218 -7.38 -20.61 1.78
C THR A 218 -7.25 -19.29 2.54
N GLU A 219 -6.20 -18.52 2.26
CA GLU A 219 -5.87 -17.28 2.96
C GLU A 219 -6.19 -16.03 2.14
N HIS A 220 -6.12 -16.12 0.80
CA HIS A 220 -6.31 -14.99 -0.10
C HIS A 220 -7.24 -15.34 -1.26
N ALA A 221 -8.21 -14.45 -1.52
CA ALA A 221 -8.96 -14.49 -2.76
C ALA A 221 -8.03 -14.09 -3.94
N ARG A 222 -8.34 -14.61 -5.12
CA ARG A 222 -7.65 -14.21 -6.35
C ARG A 222 -7.79 -12.70 -6.57
N ARG A 223 -6.66 -12.03 -6.78
CA ARG A 223 -6.60 -10.57 -6.94
C ARG A 223 -6.61 -10.11 -8.41
N ARG A 224 -6.27 -11.01 -9.35
CA ARG A 224 -6.10 -10.67 -10.77
C ARG A 224 -6.76 -11.68 -11.70
N THR A 225 -7.16 -11.22 -12.87
CA THR A 225 -7.73 -12.05 -13.92
C THR A 225 -7.14 -11.71 -15.29
N VAL A 226 -7.16 -12.69 -16.22
CA VAL A 226 -6.79 -12.48 -17.62
C VAL A 226 -7.98 -12.86 -18.50
N LEU A 227 -8.46 -11.88 -19.26
CA LEU A 227 -9.60 -12.02 -20.15
C LEU A 227 -9.16 -11.80 -21.61
N LEU A 228 -9.71 -12.59 -22.51
CA LEU A 228 -9.63 -12.42 -23.94
C LEU A 228 -11.01 -11.99 -24.46
N ALA A 229 -11.10 -10.79 -25.01
CA ALA A 229 -12.31 -10.30 -25.65
C ALA A 229 -12.13 -10.31 -27.18
N SER A 230 -13.06 -10.87 -27.93
CA SER A 230 -12.96 -10.98 -29.39
C SER A 230 -14.17 -10.44 -30.10
N THR A 231 -13.95 -10.00 -31.34
CA THR A 231 -15.01 -9.51 -32.22
C THR A 231 -15.84 -10.66 -32.83
N ALA A 232 -15.21 -11.83 -33.00
CA ALA A 232 -15.81 -13.05 -33.49
C ALA A 232 -15.59 -14.23 -32.53
N PRO A 233 -16.38 -15.31 -32.61
CA PRO A 233 -16.15 -16.48 -31.79
C PRO A 233 -14.76 -17.11 -32.03
N ILE A 234 -14.14 -17.59 -30.94
CA ILE A 234 -12.86 -18.30 -30.94
C ILE A 234 -13.10 -19.72 -30.40
N ASP A 235 -12.79 -20.73 -31.20
CA ASP A 235 -12.86 -22.14 -30.80
C ASP A 235 -11.44 -22.73 -30.74
N ILE A 236 -10.72 -22.39 -29.69
CA ILE A 236 -9.34 -22.83 -29.45
C ILE A 236 -9.21 -23.25 -27.99
N ALA A 237 -8.53 -24.36 -27.77
CA ALA A 237 -8.26 -24.85 -26.42
C ALA A 237 -7.49 -23.83 -25.56
N GLY A 238 -7.92 -23.68 -24.31
CA GLY A 238 -7.31 -22.73 -23.35
C GLY A 238 -8.06 -21.40 -23.20
N PHE A 239 -9.21 -21.25 -23.87
CA PHE A 239 -10.10 -20.09 -23.74
C PHE A 239 -11.47 -20.57 -23.28
N ARG A 240 -11.81 -20.27 -22.02
CA ARG A 240 -13.10 -20.64 -21.44
C ARG A 240 -14.10 -19.50 -21.65
N LEU A 241 -15.10 -19.71 -22.47
CA LEU A 241 -16.17 -18.73 -22.71
C LEU A 241 -16.85 -18.33 -21.39
N ILE A 242 -16.99 -17.03 -21.19
CA ILE A 242 -17.80 -16.44 -20.12
C ILE A 242 -19.01 -15.78 -20.80
N PRO A 243 -20.23 -16.24 -20.54
CA PRO A 243 -21.43 -15.64 -21.13
C PRO A 243 -21.62 -14.22 -20.60
N GLU A 244 -22.32 -13.38 -21.37
CA GLU A 244 -22.70 -12.05 -20.91
C GLU A 244 -23.51 -12.17 -19.61
N PRO A 245 -23.09 -11.44 -18.53
CA PRO A 245 -23.84 -11.48 -17.28
C PRO A 245 -25.24 -10.86 -17.45
N HIS A 246 -26.27 -11.65 -17.22
CA HIS A 246 -27.64 -11.15 -17.19
C HIS A 246 -27.94 -10.54 -15.82
N GLU A 247 -28.61 -9.38 -15.81
CA GLU A 247 -29.13 -8.78 -14.59
C GLU A 247 -30.33 -9.58 -14.09
N THR A 248 -30.14 -10.31 -13.02
CA THR A 248 -31.21 -11.08 -12.38
C THR A 248 -31.83 -10.38 -11.18
N GLU A 249 -31.26 -9.28 -10.72
CA GLU A 249 -31.74 -8.55 -9.54
C GLU A 249 -31.87 -7.05 -9.87
N ASP A 250 -33.06 -6.50 -9.70
CA ASP A 250 -33.27 -5.06 -9.61
C ASP A 250 -32.52 -4.53 -8.37
N PRO A 251 -31.50 -3.66 -8.54
CA PRO A 251 -30.74 -3.12 -7.40
C PRO A 251 -31.62 -2.28 -6.46
N TRP A 252 -32.77 -1.81 -6.95
CA TRP A 252 -33.75 -1.01 -6.23
C TRP A 252 -34.91 -1.83 -5.66
N ALA A 253 -35.07 -3.08 -6.08
CA ALA A 253 -36.02 -3.95 -5.43
C ALA A 253 -35.63 -3.99 -3.95
N LYS A 254 -36.52 -3.53 -3.05
CA LYS A 254 -36.40 -3.84 -1.64
C LYS A 254 -36.20 -5.35 -1.59
N LYS A 255 -35.01 -5.81 -1.19
CA LYS A 255 -34.72 -7.25 -1.07
C LYS A 255 -35.87 -7.82 -0.28
N ALA A 256 -36.88 -8.35 -0.98
CA ALA A 256 -37.79 -9.30 -0.39
C ALA A 256 -36.83 -10.26 0.31
N VAL A 257 -37.02 -10.47 1.61
CA VAL A 257 -36.23 -11.44 2.37
C VAL A 257 -36.36 -12.73 1.58
N VAL A 258 -35.42 -12.95 0.63
CA VAL A 258 -35.36 -14.19 -0.11
C VAL A 258 -35.05 -15.19 0.98
N THR A 259 -36.08 -15.92 1.36
CA THR A 259 -35.99 -17.16 2.10
C THR A 259 -35.21 -18.15 1.22
N ALA A 260 -33.89 -17.89 1.05
CA ALA A 260 -32.99 -18.97 0.71
C ALA A 260 -33.27 -20.00 1.79
N THR A 261 -33.74 -21.18 1.37
CA THR A 261 -34.15 -22.26 2.26
C THR A 261 -33.14 -22.37 3.39
N LEU A 262 -33.62 -22.25 4.62
CA LEU A 262 -32.85 -22.24 5.87
C LEU A 262 -31.58 -23.11 5.85
N PRO A 263 -31.59 -24.33 5.20
CA PRO A 263 -30.42 -25.20 5.10
C PRO A 263 -29.23 -24.62 4.31
N LYS A 264 -29.42 -23.90 3.20
CA LYS A 264 -28.29 -23.37 2.40
C LYS A 264 -27.59 -22.14 3.06
N ARG A 265 -28.36 -21.31 3.76
CA ARG A 265 -27.79 -20.19 4.55
C ARG A 265 -27.06 -20.70 5.78
N ILE A 266 -27.59 -21.71 6.44
CA ILE A 266 -26.94 -22.39 7.58
C ILE A 266 -25.68 -23.11 7.10
N GLY A 267 -25.71 -23.79 5.97
CA GLY A 267 -24.54 -24.48 5.40
C GLY A 267 -23.40 -23.52 5.06
N ARG A 268 -23.66 -22.40 4.39
CA ARG A 268 -22.64 -21.35 4.12
C ARG A 268 -22.12 -20.71 5.40
N PHE A 269 -23.00 -20.43 6.36
CA PHE A 269 -22.60 -19.90 7.66
C PHE A 269 -21.74 -20.91 8.43
N LEU A 270 -22.11 -22.20 8.43
CA LEU A 270 -21.34 -23.26 9.08
C LEU A 270 -19.99 -23.53 8.40
N ALA A 271 -19.89 -23.34 7.09
CA ALA A 271 -18.64 -23.49 6.34
C ALA A 271 -17.70 -22.27 6.44
N SER A 272 -18.19 -21.11 6.89
CA SER A 272 -17.35 -19.92 6.98
C SER A 272 -16.39 -19.98 8.18
N PRO A 273 -15.21 -19.30 8.13
CA PRO A 273 -14.29 -19.21 9.27
C PRO A 273 -14.98 -18.70 10.54
N THR A 274 -14.58 -19.22 11.68
CA THR A 274 -15.22 -18.94 12.99
C THR A 274 -15.30 -17.43 13.28
N ARG A 275 -14.26 -16.67 12.93
CA ARG A 275 -14.21 -15.21 13.10
C ARG A 275 -15.27 -14.50 12.24
N ARG A 276 -15.46 -14.91 10.98
CA ARG A 276 -16.47 -14.37 10.07
C ARG A 276 -17.90 -14.67 10.56
N LYS A 277 -18.13 -15.85 11.13
CA LYS A 277 -19.40 -16.22 11.78
C LYS A 277 -19.72 -15.27 12.92
N TYR A 278 -18.74 -15.08 13.79
CA TYR A 278 -18.88 -14.22 14.95
C TYR A 278 -19.20 -12.77 14.55
N VAL A 279 -18.45 -12.18 13.62
CA VAL A 279 -18.68 -10.81 13.14
C VAL A 279 -20.05 -10.67 12.47
N THR A 280 -20.49 -11.67 11.72
CA THR A 280 -21.83 -11.68 11.11
C THR A 280 -22.94 -11.66 12.17
N LEU A 281 -22.81 -12.45 13.23
CA LEU A 281 -23.76 -12.47 14.35
C LEU A 281 -23.75 -11.15 15.14
N ALA A 282 -22.56 -10.62 15.42
CA ALA A 282 -22.39 -9.38 16.14
C ALA A 282 -22.97 -8.17 15.37
N ASN A 283 -22.76 -8.12 14.05
CA ASN A 283 -23.38 -7.08 13.21
C ASN A 283 -24.91 -7.20 13.13
N ARG A 284 -25.47 -8.41 13.26
CA ARG A 284 -26.92 -8.59 13.40
C ARG A 284 -27.42 -8.09 14.75
N ALA A 285 -26.69 -8.40 15.83
CA ALA A 285 -27.02 -7.90 17.17
C ALA A 285 -27.00 -6.36 17.23
N ARG A 286 -26.04 -5.70 16.56
CA ARG A 286 -25.98 -4.23 16.43
C ARG A 286 -27.20 -3.60 15.74
N ARG A 287 -27.87 -4.34 14.85
CA ARG A 287 -29.12 -3.84 14.24
C ARG A 287 -30.27 -3.75 15.27
N ILE A 288 -30.21 -4.58 16.28
CA ILE A 288 -31.22 -4.60 17.37
C ILE A 288 -30.78 -3.66 18.51
N PHE A 289 -29.47 -3.62 18.78
CA PHE A 289 -28.86 -2.78 19.82
C PHE A 289 -27.82 -1.84 19.19
N PRO A 290 -28.25 -0.69 18.64
CA PRO A 290 -27.33 0.30 18.05
C PRO A 290 -26.33 0.79 19.11
N GLY A 291 -25.03 0.78 18.77
CA GLY A 291 -23.97 1.22 19.69
C GLY A 291 -23.33 0.11 20.54
N MET A 292 -23.83 -1.14 20.48
CA MET A 292 -23.19 -2.25 21.20
C MET A 292 -21.80 -2.56 20.60
N PRO A 293 -20.72 -2.51 21.41
CA PRO A 293 -19.38 -2.87 20.93
C PRO A 293 -19.28 -4.37 20.66
N ILE A 294 -18.49 -4.75 19.64
CA ILE A 294 -18.21 -6.16 19.33
C ILE A 294 -16.91 -6.55 20.02
N PRO A 295 -16.91 -7.45 20.99
CA PRO A 295 -15.67 -7.94 21.58
C PRO A 295 -14.94 -8.86 20.58
N LEU A 296 -13.74 -8.46 20.18
CA LEU A 296 -12.85 -9.23 19.30
C LEU A 296 -11.68 -9.77 20.09
N ARG A 297 -11.21 -10.97 19.76
CA ARG A 297 -9.93 -11.46 20.25
C ARG A 297 -8.84 -11.21 19.23
N LEU A 298 -7.85 -10.41 19.61
CA LEU A 298 -6.70 -10.11 18.76
C LEU A 298 -5.73 -11.29 18.70
N PRO A 299 -4.89 -11.42 17.67
CA PRO A 299 -3.97 -12.55 17.49
C PRO A 299 -3.07 -12.81 18.70
N PHE A 300 -2.58 -11.75 19.34
CA PHE A 300 -1.74 -11.81 20.55
C PHE A 300 -2.52 -12.04 21.86
N GLY A 301 -3.83 -12.34 21.75
CA GLY A 301 -4.65 -12.80 22.86
C GLY A 301 -5.33 -11.71 23.69
N ALA A 302 -5.25 -10.44 23.33
CA ALA A 302 -6.01 -9.37 24.00
C ALA A 302 -7.46 -9.31 23.50
N TRP A 303 -8.36 -8.81 24.35
CA TRP A 303 -9.71 -8.44 23.97
C TRP A 303 -9.77 -7.01 23.48
N TRP A 304 -10.49 -6.80 22.40
CA TRP A 304 -10.75 -5.51 21.77
C TRP A 304 -12.25 -5.28 21.66
N LEU A 305 -12.70 -4.08 21.96
CA LEU A 305 -14.10 -3.68 21.82
C LEU A 305 -14.23 -2.87 20.52
N ALA A 306 -14.56 -3.56 19.42
CA ALA A 306 -14.77 -2.87 18.15
C ALA A 306 -16.08 -2.10 18.18
N GLU A 307 -16.03 -0.82 17.86
CA GLU A 307 -17.20 0.07 17.73
C GLU A 307 -17.47 0.34 16.23
N LYS A 308 -17.11 1.52 15.72
CA LYS A 308 -17.34 1.91 14.33
C LYS A 308 -16.15 2.63 13.68
N SER A 309 -14.98 2.60 14.30
CA SER A 309 -13.78 3.23 13.72
C SER A 309 -13.26 2.43 12.52
N ALA A 310 -12.47 3.06 11.68
CA ALA A 310 -11.84 2.35 10.58
C ALA A 310 -10.79 1.36 11.09
N LEU A 311 -10.06 1.69 12.16
CA LEU A 311 -9.17 0.75 12.84
C LEU A 311 -9.92 -0.53 13.26
N ASP A 312 -11.15 -0.41 13.79
CA ASP A 312 -11.98 -1.56 14.12
C ASP A 312 -12.28 -2.44 12.91
N HIS A 313 -12.52 -1.82 11.74
CA HIS A 313 -12.78 -2.53 10.51
C HIS A 313 -11.55 -3.34 10.08
N GLU A 314 -10.37 -2.73 10.06
CA GLU A 314 -9.13 -3.41 9.70
C GLU A 314 -8.75 -4.51 10.70
N LEU A 315 -8.92 -4.26 12.01
CA LEU A 315 -8.71 -5.27 13.03
C LEU A 315 -9.68 -6.46 12.92
N ILE A 316 -10.93 -6.23 12.47
CA ILE A 316 -11.88 -7.31 12.19
C ILE A 316 -11.33 -8.25 11.12
N TYR A 317 -10.69 -7.73 10.08
CA TYR A 317 -10.09 -8.51 8.99
C TYR A 317 -8.65 -8.93 9.27
N ASN A 318 -8.03 -8.45 10.36
CA ASN A 318 -6.63 -8.68 10.74
C ASN A 318 -5.65 -8.17 9.67
N GLU A 319 -5.91 -6.97 9.13
CA GLU A 319 -5.13 -6.36 8.06
C GLU A 319 -4.26 -5.19 8.53
N PHE A 320 -4.58 -4.60 9.71
CA PHE A 320 -3.86 -3.43 10.23
C PHE A 320 -2.43 -3.77 10.65
N GLU A 321 -1.46 -3.08 10.07
CA GLU A 321 -0.01 -3.08 10.41
C GLU A 321 0.55 -4.47 10.79
N ARG A 322 0.30 -5.46 9.93
CA ARG A 322 0.66 -6.87 10.21
C ARG A 322 2.17 -7.12 10.35
N MET A 323 2.99 -6.37 9.62
CA MET A 323 4.46 -6.51 9.69
C MET A 323 4.99 -5.87 10.95
N GLU A 324 4.52 -4.69 11.28
CA GLU A 324 4.87 -3.90 12.46
C GLU A 324 4.46 -4.62 13.76
N THR A 325 3.21 -5.05 13.85
CA THR A 325 2.72 -5.80 15.02
C THR A 325 3.51 -7.10 15.20
N ARG A 326 3.85 -7.78 14.10
CA ARG A 326 4.66 -9.01 14.15
C ARG A 326 6.10 -8.75 14.54
N PHE A 327 6.68 -7.63 14.08
CA PHE A 327 8.00 -7.17 14.53
C PHE A 327 7.98 -6.92 16.04
N VAL A 328 7.03 -6.14 16.56
CA VAL A 328 6.90 -5.84 17.98
C VAL A 328 6.69 -7.11 18.81
N GLU A 329 5.83 -8.04 18.35
CA GLU A 329 5.66 -9.34 19.01
C GLU A 329 6.97 -10.14 19.14
N ARG A 330 7.82 -10.10 18.11
CA ARG A 330 9.10 -10.81 18.09
C ARG A 330 10.19 -10.11 18.87
N LEU A 331 10.13 -8.80 18.98
CA LEU A 331 11.12 -8.00 19.70
C LEU A 331 10.92 -8.07 21.21
N LEU A 332 9.69 -7.83 21.68
CA LEU A 332 9.40 -7.64 23.09
C LEU A 332 9.56 -8.91 23.93
N ARG A 333 10.14 -8.76 25.11
CA ARG A 333 10.39 -9.82 26.10
C ARG A 333 9.81 -9.46 27.45
N PRO A 334 9.48 -10.45 28.29
CA PRO A 334 9.10 -10.20 29.68
C PRO A 334 10.15 -9.33 30.40
N GLY A 335 9.69 -8.39 31.23
CA GLY A 335 10.52 -7.47 31.98
C GLY A 335 10.94 -6.18 31.25
N MET A 336 10.69 -6.07 29.95
CA MET A 336 10.98 -4.83 29.18
C MET A 336 10.07 -3.68 29.56
N THR A 337 10.59 -2.46 29.46
CA THR A 337 9.82 -1.22 29.55
C THR A 337 9.57 -0.65 28.17
N VAL A 338 8.30 -0.37 27.87
CA VAL A 338 7.82 0.09 26.57
C VAL A 338 7.10 1.42 26.70
N ILE A 339 7.38 2.32 25.76
CA ILE A 339 6.64 3.58 25.56
C ILE A 339 5.81 3.42 24.29
N ASP A 340 4.51 3.74 24.41
CA ASP A 340 3.57 3.81 23.29
C ASP A 340 3.12 5.27 23.16
N ALA A 341 3.84 6.03 22.34
CA ALA A 341 3.59 7.45 22.11
C ALA A 341 2.63 7.62 20.92
N GLY A 342 1.46 8.18 21.19
CA GLY A 342 0.31 8.15 20.28
C GLY A 342 -0.46 6.83 20.42
N ALA A 343 -0.83 6.48 21.66
CA ALA A 343 -1.41 5.16 21.97
C ALA A 343 -2.80 4.94 21.37
N HIS A 344 -3.51 6.00 21.01
CA HIS A 344 -4.83 5.97 20.40
C HIS A 344 -5.79 5.04 21.17
N HIS A 345 -6.42 4.07 20.56
CA HIS A 345 -7.27 3.08 21.21
C HIS A 345 -6.51 1.92 21.89
N GLY A 346 -5.17 1.90 21.82
CA GLY A 346 -4.31 1.01 22.59
C GLY A 346 -3.93 -0.31 21.93
N LEU A 347 -3.87 -0.41 20.61
CA LEU A 347 -3.46 -1.64 19.94
C LEU A 347 -2.04 -2.06 20.36
N TYR A 348 -1.06 -1.16 20.22
CA TYR A 348 0.32 -1.41 20.61
C TYR A 348 0.50 -1.48 22.12
N THR A 349 -0.24 -0.68 22.87
CA THR A 349 -0.29 -0.75 24.34
C THR A 349 -0.70 -2.15 24.82
N LEU A 350 -1.78 -2.71 24.28
CA LEU A 350 -2.25 -4.06 24.63
C LEU A 350 -1.25 -5.14 24.21
N LEU A 351 -0.68 -5.02 22.99
CA LEU A 351 0.35 -5.92 22.51
C LEU A 351 1.56 -5.92 23.44
N ALA A 352 2.10 -4.73 23.75
CA ALA A 352 3.23 -4.56 24.65
C ALA A 352 2.92 -5.13 26.05
N SER A 353 1.79 -4.75 26.65
CA SER A 353 1.39 -5.24 27.98
C SER A 353 1.36 -6.77 28.08
N LYS A 354 0.83 -7.45 27.03
CA LYS A 354 0.83 -8.92 26.96
C LYS A 354 2.21 -9.52 26.80
N ARG A 355 3.11 -8.88 26.05
CA ARG A 355 4.44 -9.39 25.73
C ARG A 355 5.43 -9.17 26.88
N VAL A 356 5.43 -7.99 27.50
CA VAL A 356 6.36 -7.68 28.60
C VAL A 356 5.92 -8.30 29.93
N ARG A 357 4.70 -8.77 30.05
CA ARG A 357 4.12 -9.44 31.23
C ARG A 357 4.10 -8.54 32.47
N ARG A 358 3.86 -9.15 33.66
CA ARG A 358 3.77 -8.42 34.94
C ARG A 358 5.07 -7.79 35.39
N ASP A 359 6.20 -8.36 34.99
CA ASP A 359 7.54 -7.91 35.36
C ASP A 359 8.02 -6.73 34.48
N GLY A 360 7.36 -6.47 33.38
CA GLY A 360 7.60 -5.34 32.50
C GLY A 360 6.64 -4.20 32.74
N ARG A 361 6.85 -3.09 32.05
CA ARG A 361 6.07 -1.87 32.20
C ARG A 361 5.72 -1.27 30.83
N VAL A 362 4.53 -0.70 30.71
CA VAL A 362 4.09 0.04 29.52
C VAL A 362 3.63 1.44 29.97
N ILE A 363 4.16 2.47 29.32
CA ILE A 363 3.66 3.84 29.45
C ILE A 363 2.98 4.17 28.14
N ALA A 364 1.66 4.24 28.16
CA ALA A 364 0.83 4.67 27.04
C ALA A 364 0.62 6.19 27.14
N ILE A 365 0.83 6.92 26.08
CA ILE A 365 0.70 8.37 26.05
C ILE A 365 -0.25 8.76 24.92
N GLU A 366 -1.36 9.39 25.30
CA GLU A 366 -2.43 9.76 24.37
C GLU A 366 -3.05 11.09 24.80
N PRO A 367 -3.06 12.13 23.95
CA PRO A 367 -3.61 13.44 24.31
C PRO A 367 -5.14 13.52 24.25
N SER A 368 -5.79 12.72 23.39
CA SER A 368 -7.21 12.84 23.14
C SER A 368 -8.05 12.22 24.26
N PRO A 369 -8.94 12.99 24.92
CA PRO A 369 -9.83 12.43 25.96
C PRO A 369 -10.73 11.32 25.41
N ARG A 370 -11.17 11.42 24.14
CA ARG A 370 -12.02 10.43 23.49
C ARG A 370 -11.29 9.09 23.32
N GLU A 371 -10.06 9.10 22.85
CA GLU A 371 -9.23 7.91 22.66
C GLU A 371 -8.79 7.34 24.02
N CYS A 372 -8.43 8.19 24.98
CA CYS A 372 -8.10 7.76 26.34
C CYS A 372 -9.23 6.97 26.99
N GLU A 373 -10.48 7.45 26.92
CA GLU A 373 -11.64 6.73 27.47
C GLU A 373 -11.76 5.31 26.88
N ARG A 374 -11.51 5.17 25.59
CA ARG A 374 -11.58 3.89 24.90
C ARG A 374 -10.39 2.99 25.24
N LEU A 375 -9.19 3.56 25.31
CA LEU A 375 -7.99 2.86 25.75
C LEU A 375 -8.16 2.33 27.19
N GLU A 376 -8.68 3.13 28.12
CA GLU A 376 -8.96 2.69 29.49
C GLU A 376 -9.93 1.51 29.55
N LYS A 377 -11.00 1.51 28.71
CA LYS A 377 -11.92 0.38 28.59
C LYS A 377 -11.17 -0.89 28.16
N HIS A 378 -10.27 -0.76 27.16
CA HIS A 378 -9.45 -1.86 26.66
C HIS A 378 -8.47 -2.36 27.74
N LEU A 379 -7.79 -1.48 28.47
CA LEU A 379 -6.88 -1.85 29.56
C LEU A 379 -7.62 -2.60 30.66
N ARG A 380 -8.82 -2.13 31.03
CA ARG A 380 -9.64 -2.72 32.09
C ARG A 380 -10.10 -4.14 31.75
N ILE A 381 -10.65 -4.37 30.54
CA ILE A 381 -11.13 -5.71 30.14
C ILE A 381 -9.98 -6.71 29.97
N ASN A 382 -8.77 -6.22 29.67
CA ASN A 382 -7.57 -7.04 29.52
C ASN A 382 -6.77 -7.21 30.82
N ARG A 383 -7.19 -6.54 31.92
CA ARG A 383 -6.50 -6.55 33.22
C ARG A 383 -5.01 -6.18 33.08
N CYS A 384 -4.72 -5.10 32.33
CA CYS A 384 -3.36 -4.62 32.09
C CYS A 384 -2.85 -3.83 33.30
N SER A 385 -2.45 -4.53 34.38
CA SER A 385 -1.95 -3.92 35.63
C SER A 385 -0.53 -3.38 35.52
N ASN A 386 0.17 -3.66 34.44
CA ASN A 386 1.53 -3.21 34.13
C ASN A 386 1.56 -2.01 33.17
N THR A 387 0.43 -1.36 32.97
CA THR A 387 0.29 -0.23 32.05
C THR A 387 -0.16 1.02 32.78
N GLU A 388 0.52 2.12 32.53
CA GLU A 388 0.19 3.47 32.97
C GLU A 388 -0.25 4.29 31.76
N LEU A 389 -1.30 5.10 31.90
CA LEU A 389 -1.77 6.01 30.86
C LEU A 389 -1.45 7.46 31.28
N ALA A 390 -0.68 8.15 30.44
CA ALA A 390 -0.42 9.57 30.55
C ALA A 390 -1.29 10.33 29.52
N THR A 391 -2.24 11.14 30.02
CA THR A 391 -3.15 11.92 29.19
C THR A 391 -2.51 13.26 28.82
N CYS A 392 -1.59 13.25 27.87
CA CYS A 392 -0.91 14.45 27.35
C CYS A 392 -0.42 14.23 25.93
N ALA A 393 -0.20 15.32 25.22
CA ALA A 393 0.61 15.32 24.00
C ALA A 393 2.09 15.35 24.38
N LEU A 394 2.93 14.86 23.45
CA LEU A 394 4.38 14.97 23.59
C LEU A 394 4.94 16.05 22.67
N GLY A 395 6.00 16.72 23.12
CA GLY A 395 6.71 17.73 22.36
C GLY A 395 8.00 18.19 23.02
N GLU A 396 8.72 19.09 22.36
CA GLU A 396 9.94 19.70 22.87
C GLU A 396 9.63 20.73 23.97
N ASP A 397 8.61 21.59 23.73
CA ASP A 397 8.24 22.67 24.63
C ASP A 397 6.98 22.30 25.44
N PRO A 398 7.09 22.19 26.78
CA PRO A 398 5.95 21.96 27.64
C PRO A 398 4.96 23.12 27.62
N GLY A 399 3.67 22.84 27.69
CA GLY A 399 2.63 23.87 27.69
C GLY A 399 1.26 23.31 27.37
N GLU A 400 0.47 24.07 26.65
CA GLU A 400 -0.83 23.67 26.14
C GLU A 400 -0.91 23.89 24.63
N ALA A 401 -1.59 23.01 23.93
CA ALA A 401 -1.84 23.12 22.50
C ALA A 401 -3.27 22.74 22.14
N ASP A 402 -3.70 23.15 20.96
CA ASP A 402 -4.94 22.70 20.38
C ASP A 402 -4.71 21.36 19.68
N LEU A 403 -5.48 20.34 20.07
CA LEU A 403 -5.54 19.05 19.40
C LEU A 403 -6.75 19.03 18.47
N TYR A 404 -6.52 18.79 17.20
CA TYR A 404 -7.54 18.66 16.17
C TYR A 404 -8.03 17.22 16.12
N LEU A 405 -9.29 17.01 16.54
CA LEU A 405 -9.94 15.70 16.55
C LEU A 405 -10.74 15.52 15.26
N VAL A 406 -10.42 14.50 14.50
CA VAL A 406 -11.16 14.12 13.30
C VAL A 406 -12.30 13.18 13.68
N ASP A 407 -13.53 13.51 13.27
CA ASP A 407 -14.70 12.66 13.48
C ASP A 407 -14.97 11.82 12.20
N GLY A 408 -15.32 10.55 12.39
CA GLY A 408 -15.72 9.65 11.28
C GLY A 408 -14.71 8.55 10.95
N ILE A 409 -14.49 8.30 9.66
CA ILE A 409 -13.68 7.15 9.20
C ILE A 409 -12.19 7.37 9.46
N GLN A 410 -11.73 8.62 9.49
CA GLN A 410 -10.32 8.99 9.67
C GLN A 410 -10.02 9.43 11.12
N ASP A 411 -10.67 8.83 12.10
CA ASP A 411 -10.55 9.17 13.54
C ASP A 411 -9.13 8.93 14.11
N TRP A 412 -8.24 8.29 13.37
CA TRP A 412 -6.81 8.13 13.73
C TRP A 412 -5.93 9.32 13.39
N CYS A 413 -6.36 10.25 12.53
CA CYS A 413 -5.57 11.41 12.11
C CYS A 413 -5.66 12.61 13.09
N ASN A 414 -5.76 12.35 14.40
CA ASN A 414 -5.77 13.41 15.40
C ASN A 414 -4.37 14.02 15.52
N SER A 415 -4.22 15.33 15.33
CA SER A 415 -2.91 15.99 15.32
C SER A 415 -2.92 17.33 16.04
N LEU A 416 -1.76 17.78 16.53
CA LEU A 416 -1.56 19.15 17.06
C LEU A 416 -1.46 20.20 15.96
N ARG A 417 -1.56 19.81 14.69
CA ARG A 417 -1.66 20.69 13.53
C ARG A 417 -2.94 20.36 12.76
N PRO A 418 -3.56 21.33 12.09
CA PRO A 418 -4.74 21.06 11.26
C PRO A 418 -4.44 19.95 10.26
N PRO A 419 -5.09 18.78 10.37
CA PRO A 419 -4.86 17.67 9.44
C PRO A 419 -5.49 17.99 8.08
N ALA A 420 -4.82 17.57 7.00
CA ALA A 420 -5.34 17.67 5.63
C ALA A 420 -6.31 16.51 5.35
N VAL A 421 -7.48 16.53 5.97
CA VAL A 421 -8.52 15.49 5.83
C VAL A 421 -9.88 16.11 5.54
N ASP A 422 -10.70 15.40 4.77
CA ASP A 422 -12.09 15.77 4.53
C ASP A 422 -12.97 15.23 5.67
N GLY A 423 -13.56 16.14 6.46
CA GLY A 423 -14.47 15.73 7.53
C GLY A 423 -14.65 16.78 8.62
N PRO A 424 -15.57 16.57 9.56
CA PRO A 424 -15.73 17.46 10.70
C PRO A 424 -14.51 17.36 11.62
N ILE A 425 -13.91 18.51 11.91
CA ILE A 425 -12.79 18.63 12.84
C ILE A 425 -13.27 19.39 14.08
N ARG A 426 -12.98 18.83 15.26
CA ARG A 426 -13.19 19.51 16.55
C ARG A 426 -11.86 19.78 17.19
N THR A 427 -11.76 20.88 17.91
CA THR A 427 -10.54 21.25 18.64
C THR A 427 -10.75 21.08 20.14
N VAL A 428 -9.78 20.47 20.80
CA VAL A 428 -9.73 20.38 22.27
C VAL A 428 -8.37 20.86 22.77
N ARG A 429 -8.36 21.54 23.91
CA ARG A 429 -7.13 21.98 24.55
C ARG A 429 -6.50 20.83 25.31
N VAL A 430 -5.21 20.56 25.07
CA VAL A 430 -4.45 19.46 25.69
C VAL A 430 -3.13 19.96 26.24
N CYS A 431 -2.65 19.33 27.32
CA CYS A 431 -1.34 19.56 27.88
C CYS A 431 -0.27 18.93 26.97
N VAL A 432 0.83 19.67 26.73
CA VAL A 432 2.03 19.20 26.03
C VAL A 432 3.14 19.00 27.05
N ARG A 433 3.84 17.87 26.98
CA ARG A 433 4.92 17.51 27.92
C ARG A 433 6.13 16.94 27.17
N ARG A 434 7.31 17.06 27.77
CA ARG A 434 8.48 16.35 27.30
C ARG A 434 8.38 14.88 27.69
N LEU A 435 8.85 13.99 26.83
CA LEU A 435 8.92 12.57 27.16
C LEU A 435 9.83 12.34 28.38
N ASP A 436 10.94 13.04 28.49
CA ASP A 436 11.85 12.98 29.63
C ASP A 436 11.17 13.29 30.98
N ASP A 437 10.24 14.26 31.00
CA ASP A 437 9.51 14.65 32.21
C ASP A 437 8.47 13.61 32.59
N VAL A 438 7.74 13.06 31.60
CA VAL A 438 6.79 11.95 31.81
C VAL A 438 7.50 10.72 32.40
N LEU A 439 8.66 10.38 31.87
CA LEU A 439 9.48 9.26 32.35
C LEU A 439 10.01 9.52 33.78
N GLY A 440 10.40 10.77 34.07
CA GLY A 440 10.88 11.17 35.39
C GLY A 440 9.80 11.00 36.47
N GLU A 441 8.59 11.45 36.21
CA GLU A 441 7.45 11.34 37.14
C GLU A 441 7.01 9.89 37.32
N SER A 442 7.01 9.12 36.22
CA SER A 442 6.71 7.69 36.29
C SER A 442 7.83 6.86 36.94
N GLY A 443 8.96 7.46 37.33
CA GLY A 443 10.09 6.75 37.92
C GLY A 443 10.74 5.71 37.00
N VAL A 444 10.71 5.95 35.69
CA VAL A 444 11.26 5.04 34.67
C VAL A 444 12.74 5.35 34.42
N SER A 445 13.60 4.45 34.86
CA SER A 445 15.06 4.57 34.66
C SER A 445 15.57 3.95 33.36
N LYS A 446 14.86 2.97 32.79
CA LYS A 446 15.24 2.27 31.58
C LYS A 446 14.05 2.14 30.64
N VAL A 447 14.26 2.37 29.34
CA VAL A 447 13.30 2.11 28.27
C VAL A 447 13.96 1.18 27.26
N ASP A 448 13.26 0.13 26.87
CA ASP A 448 13.76 -0.85 25.91
C ASP A 448 13.21 -0.63 24.51
N PHE A 449 11.99 -0.12 24.40
CA PHE A 449 11.31 0.10 23.13
C PHE A 449 10.37 1.30 23.18
N ILE A 450 10.31 2.06 22.08
CA ILE A 450 9.36 3.16 21.85
C ILE A 450 8.61 2.88 20.54
N LYS A 451 7.27 2.89 20.57
CA LYS A 451 6.45 3.16 19.39
C LYS A 451 6.22 4.67 19.36
N LEU A 452 6.62 5.33 18.28
CA LEU A 452 6.52 6.77 18.08
C LEU A 452 5.67 7.04 16.86
N ASP A 453 4.43 7.46 17.10
CA ASP A 453 3.41 7.68 16.09
C ASP A 453 2.47 8.79 16.60
N VAL A 454 2.85 10.00 16.32
CA VAL A 454 2.24 11.21 16.89
C VAL A 454 1.81 12.22 15.82
N GLU A 455 1.52 11.66 14.61
CA GLU A 455 0.90 12.40 13.50
C GLU A 455 1.69 13.66 13.10
N GLY A 456 2.99 13.47 12.90
CA GLY A 456 3.93 14.49 12.41
C GLY A 456 4.72 15.20 13.49
N ALA A 457 4.46 14.98 14.79
CA ALA A 457 5.22 15.60 15.89
C ALA A 457 6.50 14.83 16.28
N GLU A 458 6.88 13.78 15.55
CA GLU A 458 7.95 12.83 15.90
C GLU A 458 9.26 13.54 16.24
N LEU A 459 9.67 14.50 15.41
CA LEU A 459 10.92 15.25 15.63
C LEU A 459 10.87 16.08 16.94
N SER A 460 9.73 16.71 17.23
CA SER A 460 9.52 17.48 18.46
C SER A 460 9.53 16.57 19.69
N VAL A 461 8.96 15.37 19.59
CA VAL A 461 9.02 14.37 20.68
C VAL A 461 10.45 13.89 20.92
N LEU A 462 11.22 13.64 19.87
CA LEU A 462 12.62 13.25 19.98
C LEU A 462 13.48 14.33 20.65
N HIS A 463 13.23 15.62 20.35
CA HIS A 463 13.86 16.74 21.05
C HIS A 463 13.46 16.79 22.53
N GLY A 464 12.19 16.47 22.86
CA GLY A 464 11.71 16.33 24.26
C GLY A 464 12.20 15.07 24.99
N ALA A 465 12.96 14.19 24.31
CA ALA A 465 13.49 12.94 24.84
C ALA A 465 15.03 12.88 24.93
N MET A 466 15.70 14.05 24.89
CA MET A 466 17.16 14.11 24.80
C MET A 466 17.88 13.40 25.94
N LYS A 467 17.39 13.49 27.19
CA LYS A 467 17.99 12.79 28.33
C LYS A 467 17.91 11.27 28.16
N LEU A 468 16.79 10.77 27.63
CA LEU A 468 16.61 9.34 27.33
C LEU A 468 17.56 8.89 26.21
N LEU A 469 17.66 9.67 25.13
CA LEU A 469 18.48 9.31 23.96
C LEU A 469 20.00 9.45 24.20
N GLN A 470 20.41 10.10 25.29
CA GLN A 470 21.82 10.23 25.71
C GLN A 470 22.23 9.21 26.77
N ARG A 471 21.33 8.30 27.20
CA ARG A 471 21.68 7.23 28.17
C ARG A 471 22.59 6.18 27.53
N GLU A 472 23.31 5.43 28.35
CA GLU A 472 24.13 4.30 27.90
C GLU A 472 23.28 3.17 27.29
N SER A 473 22.08 2.93 27.83
CA SER A 473 21.15 1.93 27.31
C SER A 473 19.96 2.61 26.65
N ARG A 474 20.05 2.80 25.35
CA ARG A 474 19.03 3.49 24.55
C ARG A 474 17.98 2.52 24.00
N PRO A 475 16.72 2.96 23.80
CA PRO A 475 15.66 2.11 23.28
C PRO A 475 15.78 1.85 21.78
N ALA A 476 15.23 0.73 21.30
CA ALA A 476 14.80 0.62 19.92
C ALA A 476 13.56 1.50 19.68
N ILE A 477 13.45 2.14 18.53
CA ILE A 477 12.36 3.06 18.18
C ILE A 477 11.69 2.56 16.90
N LEU A 478 10.39 2.33 16.95
CA LEU A 478 9.53 2.17 15.77
C LEU A 478 8.83 3.50 15.55
N ALA A 479 9.19 4.20 14.49
CA ALA A 479 8.67 5.54 14.20
C ALA A 479 7.87 5.55 12.89
N GLU A 480 6.77 6.33 12.86
CA GLU A 480 6.13 6.73 11.62
C GLU A 480 6.99 7.82 10.96
N VAL A 481 7.47 7.56 9.74
CA VAL A 481 8.34 8.48 9.00
C VAL A 481 7.67 8.77 7.66
N GLN A 482 6.84 9.83 7.63
CA GLN A 482 6.00 10.16 6.48
C GLN A 482 6.03 11.64 6.17
N ASP A 483 6.45 12.00 4.93
CA ASP A 483 6.46 13.40 4.48
C ASP A 483 5.06 14.03 4.50
N ALA A 484 4.02 13.25 4.21
CA ALA A 484 2.64 13.72 4.26
C ALA A 484 2.21 14.19 5.67
N ARG A 485 2.77 13.59 6.74
CA ARG A 485 2.48 13.96 8.13
C ARG A 485 3.33 15.15 8.59
N THR A 486 4.61 15.12 8.28
CA THR A 486 5.57 16.13 8.73
C THR A 486 5.42 17.48 7.98
N ALA A 487 4.85 17.48 6.78
CA ALA A 487 4.63 18.69 5.98
C ALA A 487 3.83 19.77 6.72
N ALA A 488 2.79 19.39 7.47
CA ALA A 488 1.99 20.31 8.29
C ALA A 488 2.79 20.93 9.47
N TRP A 489 3.93 20.34 9.82
CA TRP A 489 4.85 20.80 10.85
C TRP A 489 6.01 21.62 10.30
N GLY A 490 6.12 21.74 8.97
CA GLY A 490 7.11 22.56 8.29
C GLY A 490 8.49 21.94 8.16
N TYR A 491 8.60 20.60 8.26
CA TYR A 491 9.86 19.88 8.07
C TYR A 491 9.66 18.63 7.20
N ALA A 492 10.73 18.12 6.61
CA ALA A 492 10.71 16.88 5.83
C ALA A 492 10.97 15.67 6.72
N ALA A 493 10.31 14.53 6.46
CA ALA A 493 10.46 13.31 7.24
C ALA A 493 11.91 12.81 7.35
N ARG A 494 12.76 13.12 6.35
CA ARG A 494 14.23 12.87 6.41
C ARG A 494 14.92 13.51 7.61
N GLU A 495 14.35 14.56 8.22
CA GLU A 495 14.95 15.22 9.38
C GLU A 495 14.87 14.33 10.63
N ILE A 496 13.82 13.51 10.74
CA ILE A 496 13.73 12.46 11.78
C ILE A 496 14.86 11.46 11.59
N ILE A 497 15.07 11.01 10.33
CA ILE A 497 16.14 10.07 9.99
C ILE A 497 17.50 10.64 10.38
N GLN A 498 17.80 11.86 9.94
CA GLN A 498 19.07 12.53 10.19
C GLN A 498 19.29 12.84 11.67
N PHE A 499 18.22 13.18 12.41
CA PHE A 499 18.31 13.41 13.85
C PHE A 499 18.81 12.16 14.58
N LEU A 500 18.18 11.01 14.35
CA LEU A 500 18.59 9.76 15.00
C LEU A 500 19.93 9.21 14.47
N VAL A 501 20.29 9.46 13.20
CA VAL A 501 21.65 9.15 12.70
C VAL A 501 22.71 9.94 13.47
N ARG A 502 22.50 11.24 13.74
CA ARG A 502 23.40 12.05 14.58
C ARG A 502 23.48 11.59 16.03
N MET A 503 22.47 10.83 16.47
CA MET A 503 22.43 10.20 17.79
C MET A 503 22.93 8.73 17.75
N ASP A 504 23.70 8.33 16.72
CA ASP A 504 24.25 6.99 16.53
C ASP A 504 23.19 5.87 16.49
N TYR A 505 22.08 6.10 15.77
CA TYR A 505 21.11 5.06 15.42
C TYR A 505 21.28 4.60 13.97
N ARG A 506 20.95 3.34 13.70
CA ARG A 506 20.85 2.74 12.37
C ARG A 506 19.39 2.47 12.03
N TRP A 507 19.02 2.73 10.79
CA TRP A 507 17.66 2.58 10.33
C TRP A 507 17.41 1.29 9.55
N PHE A 508 16.20 0.74 9.74
CA PHE A 508 15.77 -0.50 9.13
C PHE A 508 14.31 -0.40 8.68
N ALA A 509 14.01 -1.01 7.53
CA ALA A 509 12.65 -1.30 7.11
C ALA A 509 12.18 -2.64 7.71
N ILE A 510 10.87 -2.75 7.91
CA ILE A 510 10.26 -3.97 8.40
C ILE A 510 9.86 -4.82 7.19
N ALA A 511 10.46 -5.99 7.06
CA ALA A 511 10.18 -6.96 6.00
C ALA A 511 9.17 -8.03 6.47
N ALA A 512 8.86 -8.95 5.55
CA ALA A 512 7.97 -10.07 5.82
C ALA A 512 8.33 -10.81 7.12
N LYS A 513 7.32 -11.21 7.87
CA LYS A 513 7.44 -11.87 9.18
C LYS A 513 8.12 -11.02 10.26
N GLY A 514 8.19 -9.68 10.10
CA GLY A 514 8.80 -8.77 11.07
C GLY A 514 10.32 -8.89 11.16
N ALA A 515 10.99 -9.22 10.07
CA ALA A 515 12.43 -9.14 9.95
C ALA A 515 12.87 -7.69 9.64
N LEU A 516 14.11 -7.32 9.99
CA LEU A 516 14.64 -6.00 9.73
C LEU A 516 15.64 -6.05 8.58
N LEU A 517 15.52 -5.10 7.65
CA LEU A 517 16.46 -4.88 6.54
C LEU A 517 17.04 -3.48 6.65
N PRO A 518 18.38 -3.31 6.63
CA PRO A 518 19.01 -2.00 6.64
C PRO A 518 18.52 -1.16 5.45
N ILE A 519 18.30 0.14 5.66
CA ILE A 519 17.94 1.08 4.61
C ILE A 519 19.00 2.15 4.42
N SER A 520 19.05 2.76 3.21
CA SER A 520 19.79 4.00 3.00
C SER A 520 19.06 5.15 3.69
N CYS A 521 19.83 6.04 4.33
CA CYS A 521 19.31 7.24 4.99
C CYS A 521 19.29 8.46 4.06
N ASP A 522 19.63 8.30 2.77
CA ASP A 522 19.75 9.37 1.77
C ASP A 522 18.58 9.36 0.77
N GLN A 523 17.41 8.93 1.19
CA GLN A 523 16.22 8.94 0.33
C GLN A 523 15.64 10.36 0.24
N GLU A 524 15.08 10.71 -0.91
CA GLU A 524 14.45 12.02 -1.13
C GLU A 524 13.14 12.17 -0.36
N SER A 525 12.38 11.08 -0.20
CA SER A 525 11.10 11.05 0.51
C SER A 525 10.93 9.77 1.31
N TYR A 526 10.09 9.83 2.33
CA TYR A 526 9.76 8.71 3.21
C TYR A 526 8.24 8.60 3.40
N ASP A 527 7.74 7.38 3.37
CA ASP A 527 6.33 7.04 3.63
C ASP A 527 6.25 5.63 4.22
N ALA A 528 6.75 5.44 5.45
CA ALA A 528 6.78 4.13 6.08
C ALA A 528 6.92 4.17 7.60
N ASN A 529 6.51 3.09 8.25
CA ASN A 529 6.93 2.76 9.60
C ASN A 529 8.35 2.16 9.57
N LEU A 530 9.31 2.84 10.17
CA LEU A 530 10.72 2.46 10.17
C LEU A 530 11.23 2.19 11.59
N VAL A 531 12.25 1.34 11.70
CA VAL A 531 12.87 0.99 12.97
C VAL A 531 14.26 1.60 13.08
N ALA A 532 14.50 2.38 14.12
CA ALA A 532 15.81 2.87 14.50
C ALA A 532 16.36 2.04 15.67
N LEU A 533 17.55 1.47 15.49
CA LEU A 533 18.29 0.72 16.53
C LEU A 533 19.55 1.48 16.92
N PRO A 534 19.80 1.69 18.22
CA PRO A 534 21.06 2.31 18.66
C PRO A 534 22.24 1.39 18.31
N VAL A 535 23.34 1.97 17.83
CA VAL A 535 24.49 1.23 17.28
C VAL A 535 25.02 0.22 18.27
N GLU A 536 25.15 0.60 19.55
CA GLU A 536 25.70 -0.24 20.62
C GLU A 536 24.81 -1.45 20.99
N ARG A 537 23.51 -1.39 20.68
CA ARG A 537 22.56 -2.47 20.97
C ARG A 537 22.00 -3.14 19.72
N THR A 538 22.47 -2.76 18.53
CA THR A 538 21.95 -3.32 17.26
C THR A 538 22.04 -4.84 17.23
N ALA A 539 23.19 -5.40 17.61
CA ALA A 539 23.38 -6.86 17.64
C ALA A 539 22.44 -7.56 18.66
N GLU A 540 22.21 -6.94 19.82
CA GLU A 540 21.25 -7.42 20.82
C GLU A 540 19.84 -7.52 20.24
N PHE A 541 19.33 -6.43 19.62
CA PHE A 541 17.99 -6.38 19.08
C PHE A 541 17.80 -7.31 17.87
N LEU A 542 18.79 -7.39 16.96
CA LEU A 542 18.77 -8.35 15.85
C LEU A 542 18.79 -9.80 16.37
N GLY A 543 19.57 -10.08 17.41
CA GLY A 543 19.59 -11.38 18.08
C GLY A 543 18.22 -11.77 18.65
N LEU A 544 17.48 -10.84 19.25
CA LEU A 544 16.10 -11.07 19.72
C LEU A 544 15.15 -11.47 18.58
N LEU A 545 15.38 -10.98 17.36
CA LEU A 545 14.63 -11.30 16.16
C LEU A 545 15.13 -12.58 15.47
N GLY A 546 16.21 -13.22 15.96
CA GLY A 546 16.87 -14.37 15.33
C GLY A 546 17.58 -13.98 14.03
N GLN A 547 18.06 -12.73 13.93
CA GLN A 547 18.88 -12.22 12.82
C GLN A 547 20.32 -12.02 13.30
N LYS A 548 21.29 -12.18 12.38
CA LYS A 548 22.73 -12.02 12.67
C LYS A 548 23.25 -10.71 12.10
#